data_dc2441cf424a2260e6740ded308543f5
#
_entry.id   dc2441cf424a2260e6740ded308543f5
#
_cell.length_a   1.000
_cell.length_b   1.000
_cell.length_c   1.000
_cell.angle_alpha   90.00
_cell.angle_beta   90.00
_cell.angle_gamma   90.00
#
_symmetry.space_group_name_H-M   'P 1'
#
loop_
_entity.id
_entity.type
_entity.pdbx_description
1 polymer ?
#
loop_
_entity_poly.entity_id
_entity_poly.type
_entity_poly.pdbx_seq_one_letter_code
_entity_poly.pdbx_strand_id
1 'polypeptide(L)'
;KSRRKDTLRDRLFEKRRAEVLFALEDGAEVGFALFFQNFSTFLGRAGLYLEDLYVRPEHRGKGYGKAFFRRLAAIAAERDCGRLEWWCLDWNTPSIGFYKSLGAETMEDWTVYRLTGPALQRLAEPESPVAETDEI
;
A
#
# COMPACT_ATOMS: atom_id res chain seq x y z
N LYS A 1 -10.01 16.58 12.34
CA LYS A 1 -10.16 16.31 10.90
C LYS A 1 -9.18 17.11 10.04
N SER A 2 -9.11 18.42 10.23
CA SER A 2 -8.20 19.26 9.44
C SER A 2 -6.75 18.88 9.67
N ARG A 3 -6.37 18.57 10.91
CA ARG A 3 -5.03 18.17 11.27
C ARG A 3 -4.60 16.88 10.56
N ARG A 4 -5.47 15.89 10.52
CA ARG A 4 -5.18 14.64 9.81
C ARG A 4 -5.08 14.87 8.31
N LYS A 5 -5.95 15.72 7.78
CA LYS A 5 -5.97 16.07 6.37
C LYS A 5 -4.69 16.77 5.95
N ASP A 6 -4.23 17.70 6.77
CA ASP A 6 -2.98 18.43 6.52
C ASP A 6 -1.77 17.50 6.58
N THR A 7 -1.74 16.59 7.56
CA THR A 7 -0.66 15.61 7.68
C THR A 7 -0.60 14.68 6.46
N LEU A 8 -1.75 14.21 5.98
CA LEU A 8 -1.81 13.38 4.79
C LEU A 8 -1.30 14.14 3.57
N ARG A 9 -1.76 15.37 3.40
CA ARG A 9 -1.34 16.22 2.30
C ARG A 9 0.18 16.38 2.28
N ASP A 10 0.77 16.68 3.44
CA ASP A 10 2.20 16.82 3.62
C ASP A 10 2.94 15.59 3.12
N ARG A 11 2.50 14.40 3.56
CA ARG A 11 3.20 13.15 3.26
C ARG A 11 2.96 12.68 1.85
N LEU A 12 1.77 12.87 1.32
CA LEU A 12 1.41 12.37 -0.01
C LEU A 12 1.93 13.26 -1.12
N PHE A 13 1.76 14.56 -0.99
CA PHE A 13 1.99 15.48 -2.10
C PHE A 13 3.29 16.24 -1.99
N GLU A 14 3.69 16.64 -0.80
CA GLU A 14 4.90 17.43 -0.60
C GLU A 14 6.15 16.55 -0.48
N LYS A 15 6.04 15.44 0.21
CA LYS A 15 7.17 14.51 0.40
C LYS A 15 7.20 13.37 -0.60
N ARG A 16 6.18 13.25 -1.42
CA ARG A 16 6.07 12.24 -2.48
C ARG A 16 6.31 10.81 -1.99
N ARG A 17 5.84 10.49 -0.78
CA ARG A 17 6.03 9.17 -0.17
C ARG A 17 4.96 8.17 -0.55
N ALA A 18 3.82 8.66 -1.00
CA ALA A 18 2.72 7.81 -1.40
C ALA A 18 1.89 8.50 -2.47
N GLU A 19 1.07 7.71 -3.14
CA GLU A 19 0.19 8.18 -4.20
C GLU A 19 -1.23 7.73 -3.90
N VAL A 20 -2.21 8.42 -4.44
CA VAL A 20 -3.61 8.11 -4.20
C VAL A 20 -4.39 8.12 -5.50
N LEU A 21 -5.29 7.16 -5.65
CA LEU A 21 -6.32 7.12 -6.69
C LEU A 21 -7.67 7.35 -6.03
N PHE A 22 -8.53 8.12 -6.68
CA PHE A 22 -9.90 8.32 -6.22
C PHE A 22 -10.88 7.72 -7.20
N ALA A 23 -11.95 7.12 -6.68
CA ALA A 23 -13.10 6.75 -7.47
C ALA A 23 -14.13 7.88 -7.38
N LEU A 24 -14.64 8.31 -8.53
CA LEU A 24 -15.64 9.37 -8.60
C LEU A 24 -16.95 8.83 -9.15
N GLU A 25 -18.05 9.24 -8.53
CA GLU A 25 -19.38 8.97 -9.05
C GLU A 25 -20.14 10.27 -9.02
N ASP A 26 -20.58 10.73 -10.19
CA ASP A 26 -21.24 12.03 -10.35
C ASP A 26 -20.44 13.19 -9.76
N GLY A 27 -19.12 13.13 -9.92
CA GLY A 27 -18.20 14.15 -9.44
C GLY A 27 -17.83 14.08 -7.96
N ALA A 28 -18.40 13.15 -7.22
CA ALA A 28 -18.11 12.98 -5.80
C ALA A 28 -17.17 11.82 -5.56
N GLU A 29 -16.27 11.97 -4.59
CA GLU A 29 -15.34 10.92 -4.23
C GLU A 29 -16.06 9.83 -3.44
N VAL A 30 -16.06 8.61 -3.94
CA VAL A 30 -16.75 7.47 -3.29
C VAL A 30 -15.78 6.42 -2.79
N GLY A 31 -14.51 6.56 -3.07
CA GLY A 31 -13.48 5.65 -2.58
C GLY A 31 -12.09 6.11 -2.95
N PHE A 32 -11.09 5.47 -2.36
CA PHE A 32 -9.69 5.77 -2.66
C PHE A 32 -8.81 4.53 -2.52
N ALA A 33 -7.68 4.56 -3.20
CA ALA A 33 -6.60 3.59 -3.01
C ALA A 33 -5.31 4.37 -2.75
N LEU A 34 -4.65 4.05 -1.65
CA LEU A 34 -3.37 4.63 -1.25
C LEU A 34 -2.28 3.62 -1.49
N PHE A 35 -1.27 3.97 -2.27
CA PHE A 35 -0.23 3.03 -2.64
C PHE A 35 1.12 3.73 -2.77
N PHE A 36 2.18 2.94 -2.78
CA PHE A 36 3.53 3.46 -3.01
C PHE A 36 4.36 2.43 -3.76
N GLN A 37 5.44 2.91 -4.34
CA GLN A 37 6.37 2.06 -5.07
C GLN A 37 7.48 1.60 -4.12
N ASN A 38 7.75 0.31 -4.12
CA ASN A 38 8.86 -0.26 -3.37
C ASN A 38 9.82 -0.95 -4.34
N PHE A 39 10.86 -1.55 -3.81
CA PHE A 39 11.86 -2.24 -4.63
C PHE A 39 12.23 -3.55 -3.96
N SER A 40 12.35 -4.62 -4.76
CA SER A 40 12.82 -5.91 -4.29
C SER A 40 14.19 -6.19 -4.88
N THR A 41 15.21 -6.30 -4.02
CA THR A 41 16.54 -6.70 -4.46
C THR A 41 16.55 -8.13 -4.97
N PHE A 42 15.67 -8.96 -4.45
CA PHE A 42 15.54 -10.35 -4.88
C PHE A 42 15.06 -10.44 -6.32
N LEU A 43 14.06 -9.66 -6.70
CA LEU A 43 13.53 -9.64 -8.07
C LEU A 43 14.28 -8.67 -8.97
N GLY A 44 15.04 -7.75 -8.40
CA GLY A 44 15.72 -6.71 -9.16
C GLY A 44 14.77 -5.71 -9.83
N ARG A 45 13.53 -5.61 -9.36
CA ARG A 45 12.50 -4.77 -9.96
C ARG A 45 11.70 -4.05 -8.88
N ALA A 46 11.20 -2.88 -9.24
CA ALA A 46 10.24 -2.17 -8.40
C ALA A 46 8.92 -2.94 -8.32
N GLY A 47 8.15 -2.64 -7.30
CA GLY A 47 6.80 -3.16 -7.12
C GLY A 47 5.89 -2.06 -6.63
N LEU A 48 4.59 -2.27 -6.72
CA LEU A 48 3.62 -1.41 -6.07
C LEU A 48 3.08 -2.10 -4.83
N TYR A 49 2.95 -1.34 -3.76
CA TYR A 49 2.34 -1.80 -2.54
C TYR A 49 1.08 -1.00 -2.26
N LEU A 50 -0.05 -1.70 -2.16
CA LEU A 50 -1.32 -1.08 -1.81
C LEU A 50 -1.44 -1.04 -0.29
N GLU A 51 -1.38 0.16 0.28
CA GLU A 51 -1.45 0.35 1.71
C GLU A 51 -2.89 0.35 2.20
N ASP A 52 -3.79 1.00 1.47
CA ASP A 52 -5.16 1.16 1.91
C ASP A 52 -6.10 1.25 0.72
N LEU A 53 -7.23 0.59 0.82
CA LEU A 53 -8.29 0.60 -0.17
C LEU A 53 -9.62 0.79 0.55
N TYR A 54 -10.34 1.84 0.20
CA TYR A 54 -11.61 2.15 0.84
C TYR A 54 -12.66 2.52 -0.19
N VAL A 55 -13.85 1.97 -0.04
CA VAL A 55 -15.03 2.36 -0.80
C VAL A 55 -16.12 2.67 0.22
N ARG A 56 -16.80 3.79 0.06
CA ARG A 56 -17.88 4.17 0.96
C ARG A 56 -18.93 3.05 1.02
N PRO A 57 -19.47 2.73 2.22
CA PRO A 57 -20.37 1.58 2.37
C PRO A 57 -21.54 1.58 1.39
N GLU A 58 -22.15 2.75 1.14
CA GLU A 58 -23.29 2.86 0.25
C GLU A 58 -22.95 2.67 -1.25
N HIS A 59 -21.66 2.64 -1.56
CA HIS A 59 -21.17 2.43 -2.93
C HIS A 59 -20.48 1.08 -3.12
N ARG A 60 -20.50 0.23 -2.11
CA ARG A 60 -19.93 -1.11 -2.22
C ARG A 60 -20.82 -2.01 -3.06
N GLY A 61 -20.21 -3.04 -3.66
CA GLY A 61 -20.93 -3.95 -4.54
C GLY A 61 -21.14 -3.43 -5.95
N LYS A 62 -20.54 -2.29 -6.29
CA LYS A 62 -20.66 -1.68 -7.63
C LYS A 62 -19.43 -1.90 -8.49
N GLY A 63 -18.45 -2.66 -8.02
CA GLY A 63 -17.25 -2.96 -8.80
C GLY A 63 -16.09 -1.98 -8.65
N TYR A 64 -16.17 -1.03 -7.72
CA TYR A 64 -15.11 -0.06 -7.52
C TYR A 64 -13.81 -0.71 -7.04
N GLY A 65 -13.90 -1.70 -6.14
CA GLY A 65 -12.71 -2.42 -5.67
C GLY A 65 -11.95 -3.05 -6.82
N LYS A 66 -12.65 -3.75 -7.69
CA LYS A 66 -12.03 -4.38 -8.87
C LYS A 66 -11.46 -3.32 -9.83
N ALA A 67 -12.14 -2.20 -9.98
CA ALA A 67 -11.65 -1.11 -10.82
C ALA A 67 -10.34 -0.53 -10.27
N PHE A 68 -10.22 -0.37 -8.96
CA PHE A 68 -8.97 0.06 -8.34
C PHE A 68 -7.83 -0.91 -8.63
N PHE A 69 -8.07 -2.21 -8.46
CA PHE A 69 -7.03 -3.21 -8.74
C PHE A 69 -6.63 -3.24 -10.20
N ARG A 70 -7.58 -3.07 -11.11
CA ARG A 70 -7.27 -2.97 -12.55
C ARG A 70 -6.39 -1.75 -12.85
N ARG A 71 -6.71 -0.62 -12.25
CA ARG A 71 -5.91 0.60 -12.45
C ARG A 71 -4.52 0.46 -11.85
N LEU A 72 -4.41 -0.11 -10.65
CA LEU A 72 -3.12 -0.36 -10.03
C LEU A 72 -2.27 -1.33 -10.84
N ALA A 73 -2.87 -2.38 -11.37
CA ALA A 73 -2.16 -3.31 -12.25
C ALA A 73 -1.67 -2.62 -13.52
N ALA A 74 -2.48 -1.74 -14.10
CA ALA A 74 -2.06 -0.95 -15.26
C ALA A 74 -0.90 -0.02 -14.94
N ILE A 75 -0.93 0.64 -13.78
CA ILE A 75 0.16 1.50 -13.33
C ILE A 75 1.44 0.67 -13.13
N ALA A 76 1.31 -0.51 -12.52
CA ALA A 76 2.46 -1.40 -12.34
C ALA A 76 3.07 -1.77 -13.69
N ALA A 77 2.24 -2.12 -14.66
CA ALA A 77 2.72 -2.45 -16.01
C ALA A 77 3.40 -1.26 -16.69
N GLU A 78 2.79 -0.07 -16.60
CA GLU A 78 3.34 1.15 -17.18
C GLU A 78 4.73 1.50 -16.59
N ARG A 79 4.94 1.21 -15.31
CA ARG A 79 6.19 1.50 -14.61
C ARG A 79 7.16 0.33 -14.58
N ASP A 80 6.88 -0.72 -15.32
CA ASP A 80 7.69 -1.94 -15.34
C ASP A 80 7.89 -2.52 -13.94
N CYS A 81 6.87 -2.45 -13.10
CA CYS A 81 6.89 -3.08 -11.79
C CYS A 81 6.63 -4.57 -11.90
N GLY A 82 7.35 -5.36 -11.12
CA GLY A 82 7.26 -6.82 -11.18
C GLY A 82 6.11 -7.40 -10.38
N ARG A 83 5.47 -6.60 -9.53
CA ARG A 83 4.41 -7.12 -8.66
C ARG A 83 3.53 -5.99 -8.12
N LEU A 84 2.36 -6.39 -7.64
CA LEU A 84 1.44 -5.57 -6.86
C LEU A 84 1.11 -6.39 -5.61
N GLU A 85 1.37 -5.84 -4.44
CA GLU A 85 1.22 -6.54 -3.16
C GLU A 85 0.36 -5.75 -2.19
N TRP A 86 -0.31 -6.44 -1.29
CA TRP A 86 -1.07 -5.87 -0.18
C TRP A 86 -1.24 -6.91 0.92
N TRP A 87 -1.61 -6.45 2.10
CA TRP A 87 -1.86 -7.31 3.24
C TRP A 87 -3.36 -7.46 3.48
N CYS A 88 -3.74 -8.61 4.00
CA CYS A 88 -5.11 -8.91 4.36
C CYS A 88 -5.10 -9.71 5.64
N LEU A 89 -5.99 -9.36 6.56
CA LEU A 89 -6.14 -10.14 7.78
C LEU A 89 -6.65 -11.54 7.45
N ASP A 90 -6.07 -12.54 8.07
CA ASP A 90 -6.34 -13.94 7.73
C ASP A 90 -7.80 -14.35 7.94
N TRP A 91 -8.51 -13.64 8.82
CA TRP A 91 -9.92 -13.93 9.10
C TRP A 91 -10.88 -13.22 8.13
N ASN A 92 -10.39 -12.36 7.27
CA ASN A 92 -11.25 -11.60 6.35
C ASN A 92 -11.62 -12.42 5.12
N THR A 93 -12.47 -13.40 5.32
CA THR A 93 -12.85 -14.38 4.29
C THR A 93 -13.42 -13.77 3.02
N PRO A 94 -14.34 -12.77 3.08
CA PRO A 94 -14.86 -12.17 1.84
C PRO A 94 -13.78 -11.52 0.99
N SER A 95 -12.84 -10.82 1.62
CA SER A 95 -11.74 -10.18 0.89
C SER A 95 -10.80 -11.21 0.29
N ILE A 96 -10.50 -12.28 1.03
CA ILE A 96 -9.66 -13.37 0.54
C ILE A 96 -10.24 -13.99 -0.74
N GLY A 97 -11.53 -14.26 -0.74
CA GLY A 97 -12.22 -14.79 -1.93
C GLY A 97 -12.12 -13.84 -3.12
N PHE A 98 -12.30 -12.55 -2.87
CA PHE A 98 -12.16 -11.53 -3.90
C PHE A 98 -10.73 -11.50 -4.46
N TYR A 99 -9.72 -11.50 -3.59
CA TYR A 99 -8.32 -11.46 -4.03
C TYR A 99 -7.95 -12.70 -4.85
N LYS A 100 -8.39 -13.88 -4.43
CA LYS A 100 -8.16 -15.11 -5.19
C LYS A 100 -8.83 -15.06 -6.56
N SER A 101 -9.99 -14.43 -6.67
CA SER A 101 -10.67 -14.28 -7.95
C SER A 101 -9.89 -13.40 -8.92
N LEU A 102 -9.00 -12.52 -8.41
CA LEU A 102 -8.10 -11.71 -9.24
C LEU A 102 -6.86 -12.47 -9.70
N GLY A 103 -6.63 -13.67 -9.19
CA GLY A 103 -5.42 -14.43 -9.47
C GLY A 103 -4.29 -14.16 -8.48
N ALA A 104 -4.58 -13.49 -7.37
CA ALA A 104 -3.57 -13.23 -6.34
C ALA A 104 -3.18 -14.50 -5.60
N GLU A 105 -1.93 -14.58 -5.22
CA GLU A 105 -1.37 -15.71 -4.47
C GLU A 105 -0.91 -15.24 -3.10
N THR A 106 -1.06 -16.09 -2.09
CA THR A 106 -0.53 -15.80 -0.76
C THR A 106 0.97 -16.11 -0.73
N MET A 107 1.71 -15.27 0.01
CA MET A 107 3.16 -15.44 0.15
C MET A 107 3.46 -16.20 1.44
N GLU A 108 3.19 -17.52 1.43
CA GLU A 108 3.22 -18.35 2.63
C GLU A 108 4.60 -18.62 3.19
N ASP A 109 5.63 -18.57 2.35
CA ASP A 109 7.00 -18.80 2.77
C ASP A 109 7.63 -17.60 3.47
N TRP A 110 6.92 -16.47 3.56
CA TRP A 110 7.43 -15.22 4.12
C TRP A 110 6.74 -14.89 5.42
N THR A 111 7.53 -14.42 6.39
CA THR A 111 7.02 -13.95 7.67
C THR A 111 7.38 -12.49 7.83
N VAL A 112 6.40 -11.69 8.21
CA VAL A 112 6.63 -10.26 8.48
C VAL A 112 7.20 -10.10 9.88
N TYR A 113 8.33 -9.40 9.98
CA TYR A 113 8.90 -9.00 11.26
C TYR A 113 8.66 -7.51 11.48
N ARG A 114 8.40 -7.14 12.72
CA ARG A 114 8.07 -5.77 13.07
C ARG A 114 8.76 -5.35 14.35
N LEU A 115 9.35 -4.15 14.32
CA LEU A 115 9.82 -3.48 15.52
C LEU A 115 8.95 -2.26 15.75
N THR A 116 8.35 -2.14 16.90
CA THR A 116 7.50 -1.00 17.29
C THR A 116 7.70 -0.68 18.76
N GLY A 117 7.23 0.49 19.18
CA GLY A 117 7.21 0.89 20.58
C GLY A 117 8.56 0.83 21.25
N PRO A 118 8.61 0.35 22.51
CA PRO A 118 9.85 0.32 23.28
C PRO A 118 10.99 -0.44 22.60
N ALA A 119 10.70 -1.52 21.92
CA ALA A 119 11.73 -2.30 21.24
C ALA A 119 12.40 -1.50 20.13
N LEU A 120 11.60 -0.78 19.35
CA LEU A 120 12.12 0.10 18.30
C LEU A 120 12.93 1.23 18.89
N GLN A 121 12.42 1.86 19.97
CA GLN A 121 13.10 2.96 20.63
C GLN A 121 14.45 2.54 21.23
N ARG A 122 14.51 1.38 21.86
CA ARG A 122 15.76 0.87 22.42
C ARG A 122 16.80 0.63 21.33
N LEU A 123 16.37 0.07 20.23
CA LEU A 123 17.29 -0.22 19.13
C LEU A 123 17.77 1.06 18.43
N ALA A 124 17.01 2.13 18.51
CA ALA A 124 17.35 3.43 17.92
C ALA A 124 18.36 4.24 18.76
N GLU A 125 18.78 3.74 19.93
CA GLU A 125 19.75 4.42 20.76
C GLU A 125 21.10 4.59 20.04
N PRO A 126 21.85 5.67 20.36
CA PRO A 126 22.94 6.11 19.48
C PRO A 126 24.23 5.28 19.51
N GLU A 127 24.25 4.11 20.11
CA GLU A 127 25.45 3.26 20.14
C GLU A 127 25.47 2.20 19.03
N SER A 128 25.22 2.62 17.81
CA SER A 128 25.27 1.71 16.68
C SER A 128 26.68 1.63 16.12
N PRO A 129 27.21 0.42 15.86
CA PRO A 129 28.51 0.27 15.20
C PRO A 129 28.46 0.56 13.70
N VAL A 130 27.28 0.80 13.14
CA VAL A 130 27.12 1.04 11.71
C VAL A 130 27.18 2.52 11.44
N ALA A 131 28.06 2.94 10.53
CA ALA A 131 28.15 4.32 10.10
C ALA A 131 26.93 4.68 9.26
N GLU A 132 26.57 5.97 9.31
CA GLU A 132 25.53 6.48 8.43
C GLU A 132 26.01 6.44 6.99
N THR A 133 25.12 6.07 6.11
CA THR A 133 25.44 5.99 4.68
C THR A 133 24.48 6.87 3.89
N ASP A 134 24.86 7.16 2.67
CA ASP A 134 23.99 7.85 1.76
C ASP A 134 22.77 7.00 1.41
N GLU A 135 21.69 7.65 1.04
CA GLU A 135 20.50 6.95 0.62
C GLU A 135 20.76 6.13 -0.64
N ILE A 136 20.16 5.00 -0.64
CA ILE A 136 20.23 4.12 -1.81
C ILE A 136 19.19 4.56 -2.85
#